data_5059a627cdaf9a67f033cb8c01a5f720
#
_entry.id   5059a627cdaf9a67f033cb8c01a5f720
#
_cell.length_a   1.000
_cell.length_b   1.000
_cell.length_c   1.000
_cell.angle_alpha   90.00
_cell.angle_beta   90.00
_cell.angle_gamma   90.00
#
_symmetry.space_group_name_H-M   'P 1'
#
loop_
_entity.id
_entity.type
_entity.pdbx_description
1 polymer ?
#
loop_
_entity_poly.entity_id
_entity_poly.type
_entity_poly.pdbx_seq_one_letter_code
_entity_poly.pdbx_strand_id
1 'polypeptide(L)'
;MNKNHLLEQRSTNNIKTFILLAGITGAILALGYLVAVATGNSNYIWMSLFIAIAQNVASYFFSDRIALSMSGAVPADAQKYSELHEIVASLSSKYDLPKPAVYVINDPAPNAFATGRNAQHSAVAATTGLLAMLNRGELEGVMAHELSHIKNKDILIMSVVVVMASVLSALANFAMHASFVGDNRDK
;
A
#
# COMPACT_ATOMS: atom_id res chain seq x y z
N MET A 1 2.21 26.83 5.51
CA MET A 1 2.82 25.72 6.28
C MET A 1 4.33 25.89 6.23
N ASN A 2 5.03 25.87 7.37
CA ASN A 2 6.48 26.20 7.45
C ASN A 2 7.31 25.07 6.82
N LYS A 3 8.31 25.42 5.99
CA LYS A 3 9.21 24.47 5.30
C LYS A 3 9.91 23.49 6.27
N ASN A 4 10.25 23.96 7.45
CA ASN A 4 10.91 23.15 8.49
C ASN A 4 9.97 22.04 9.01
N HIS A 5 8.69 22.32 9.23
CA HIS A 5 7.70 21.35 9.67
C HIS A 5 7.48 20.23 8.65
N LEU A 6 7.51 20.57 7.34
CA LEU A 6 7.42 19.56 6.27
C LEU A 6 8.65 18.64 6.22
N LEU A 7 9.84 19.19 6.47
CA LEU A 7 11.07 18.40 6.50
C LEU A 7 11.11 17.46 7.70
N GLU A 8 10.64 17.90 8.86
CA GLU A 8 10.50 17.04 10.05
C GLU A 8 9.50 15.91 9.83
N GLN A 9 8.33 16.19 9.26
CA GLN A 9 7.34 15.15 8.95
C GLN A 9 7.90 14.10 7.97
N ARG A 10 8.59 14.55 6.91
CA ARG A 10 9.22 13.65 5.93
C ARG A 10 10.29 12.75 6.56
N SER A 11 11.12 13.31 7.43
CA SER A 11 12.14 12.55 8.19
C SER A 11 11.49 11.52 9.10
N THR A 12 10.47 11.93 9.85
CA THR A 12 9.71 11.06 10.75
C THR A 12 9.04 9.91 10.00
N ASN A 13 8.47 10.18 8.82
CA ASN A 13 7.80 9.15 8.02
C ASN A 13 8.81 8.14 7.44
N ASN A 14 9.98 8.58 7.01
CA ASN A 14 11.04 7.67 6.58
C ASN A 14 11.50 6.75 7.72
N ILE A 15 11.67 7.29 8.93
CA ILE A 15 12.05 6.52 10.12
C ILE A 15 10.96 5.50 10.47
N LYS A 16 9.68 5.88 10.46
CA LYS A 16 8.55 4.98 10.71
C LYS A 16 8.52 3.83 9.70
N THR A 17 8.72 4.12 8.40
CA THR A 17 8.81 3.09 7.35
C THR A 17 9.95 2.12 7.63
N PHE A 18 11.14 2.64 7.98
CA PHE A 18 12.29 1.78 8.30
C PHE A 18 12.02 0.90 9.52
N ILE A 19 11.48 1.44 10.60
CA ILE A 19 11.12 0.68 11.82
C ILE A 19 10.11 -0.41 11.49
N LEU A 20 9.10 -0.11 10.67
CA LEU A 20 8.10 -1.07 10.25
C LEU A 20 8.73 -2.23 9.47
N LEU A 21 9.52 -1.94 8.44
CA LEU A 21 10.21 -2.96 7.64
C LEU A 21 11.20 -3.80 8.48
N ALA A 22 11.94 -3.17 9.39
CA ALA A 22 12.84 -3.87 10.30
C ALA A 22 12.08 -4.78 11.29
N GLY A 23 10.94 -4.33 11.80
CA GLY A 23 10.10 -5.13 12.70
C GLY A 23 9.56 -6.39 12.02
N ILE A 24 9.11 -6.26 10.76
CA ILE A 24 8.64 -7.42 9.98
C ILE A 24 9.77 -8.39 9.69
N THR A 25 10.92 -7.86 9.26
CA THR A 25 12.11 -8.67 9.03
C THR A 25 12.46 -9.47 10.29
N GLY A 26 12.47 -8.81 11.45
CA GLY A 26 12.70 -9.47 12.73
C GLY A 26 11.69 -10.57 13.04
N ALA A 27 10.41 -10.34 12.78
CA ALA A 27 9.35 -11.33 13.00
C ALA A 27 9.51 -12.55 12.08
N ILE A 28 9.82 -12.35 10.79
CA ILE A 28 10.05 -13.44 9.83
C ILE A 28 11.28 -14.27 10.24
N LEU A 29 12.38 -13.62 10.63
CA LEU A 29 13.60 -14.31 11.07
C LEU A 29 13.38 -15.07 12.39
N ALA A 30 12.64 -14.49 13.34
CA ALA A 30 12.30 -15.16 14.59
C ALA A 30 11.47 -16.42 14.34
N LEU A 31 10.47 -16.35 13.45
CA LEU A 31 9.66 -17.49 13.06
C LEU A 31 10.53 -18.58 12.39
N GLY A 32 11.39 -18.19 11.44
CA GLY A 32 12.33 -19.13 10.80
C GLY A 32 13.26 -19.82 11.78
N TYR A 33 13.75 -19.08 12.78
CA TYR A 33 14.58 -19.64 13.87
C TYR A 33 13.78 -20.64 14.72
N LEU A 34 12.55 -20.29 15.12
CA LEU A 34 11.71 -21.21 15.91
C LEU A 34 11.42 -22.51 15.16
N VAL A 35 11.12 -22.43 13.87
CA VAL A 35 10.90 -23.61 13.02
C VAL A 35 12.20 -24.43 12.87
N ALA A 36 13.34 -23.77 12.71
CA ALA A 36 14.64 -24.45 12.63
C ALA A 36 14.95 -25.25 13.91
N VAL A 37 14.69 -24.65 15.08
CA VAL A 37 14.87 -25.31 16.38
C VAL A 37 13.89 -26.49 16.53
N ALA A 38 12.62 -26.29 16.19
CA ALA A 38 11.59 -27.35 16.31
C ALA A 38 11.83 -28.54 15.39
N THR A 39 12.40 -28.30 14.19
CA THR A 39 12.61 -29.36 13.19
C THR A 39 14.05 -29.90 13.18
N GLY A 40 14.98 -29.27 13.89
CA GLY A 40 16.42 -29.60 13.84
C GLY A 40 17.09 -29.23 12.51
N ASN A 41 16.45 -28.45 11.65
CA ASN A 41 16.93 -28.12 10.31
C ASN A 41 17.22 -26.62 10.15
N SER A 42 18.50 -26.25 10.11
CA SER A 42 18.97 -24.87 9.98
C SER A 42 18.61 -24.20 8.63
N ASN A 43 18.21 -24.95 7.61
CA ASN A 43 17.82 -24.39 6.32
C ASN A 43 16.62 -23.42 6.43
N TYR A 44 15.77 -23.58 7.44
CA TYR A 44 14.64 -22.65 7.67
C TYR A 44 15.11 -21.24 8.04
N ILE A 45 16.30 -21.07 8.61
CA ILE A 45 16.88 -19.73 8.87
C ILE A 45 17.24 -19.04 7.55
N TRP A 46 17.90 -19.76 6.64
CA TRP A 46 18.25 -19.19 5.33
C TRP A 46 17.04 -18.93 4.48
N MET A 47 16.04 -19.80 4.53
CA MET A 47 14.76 -19.61 3.84
C MET A 47 14.02 -18.38 4.37
N SER A 48 13.96 -18.18 5.69
CA SER A 48 13.33 -17.00 6.28
C SER A 48 14.07 -15.71 5.94
N LEU A 49 15.41 -15.74 5.87
CA LEU A 49 16.20 -14.60 5.41
C LEU A 49 15.88 -14.23 3.96
N PHE A 50 15.82 -15.24 3.08
CA PHE A 50 15.43 -15.01 1.68
C PHE A 50 14.03 -14.42 1.57
N ILE A 51 13.06 -14.98 2.30
CA ILE A 51 11.66 -14.48 2.34
C ILE A 51 11.63 -13.04 2.86
N ALA A 52 12.37 -12.71 3.93
CA ALA A 52 12.39 -11.36 4.48
C ALA A 52 12.97 -10.33 3.49
N ILE A 53 14.04 -10.68 2.78
CA ILE A 53 14.60 -9.82 1.74
C ILE A 53 13.62 -9.64 0.58
N ALA A 54 13.06 -10.73 0.06
CA ALA A 54 12.10 -10.70 -1.04
C ALA A 54 10.86 -9.87 -0.69
N GLN A 55 10.34 -10.04 0.51
CA GLN A 55 9.21 -9.28 1.05
C GLN A 55 9.53 -7.77 1.14
N ASN A 56 10.69 -7.38 1.66
CA ASN A 56 11.09 -5.96 1.74
C ASN A 56 11.23 -5.32 0.35
N VAL A 57 11.86 -6.03 -0.58
CA VAL A 57 11.98 -5.59 -1.97
C VAL A 57 10.59 -5.45 -2.60
N ALA A 58 9.73 -6.43 -2.45
CA ALA A 58 8.37 -6.39 -2.97
C ALA A 58 7.56 -5.23 -2.37
N SER A 59 7.60 -5.04 -1.05
CA SER A 59 6.90 -3.97 -0.36
C SER A 59 7.37 -2.58 -0.80
N TYR A 60 8.66 -2.40 -1.05
CA TYR A 60 9.18 -1.12 -1.49
C TYR A 60 8.87 -0.82 -2.97
N PHE A 61 9.13 -1.79 -3.85
CA PHE A 61 9.06 -1.54 -5.31
C PHE A 61 7.68 -1.77 -5.92
N PHE A 62 6.84 -2.61 -5.33
CA PHE A 62 5.57 -3.05 -5.90
C PHE A 62 4.35 -2.76 -5.02
N SER A 63 4.51 -2.03 -3.91
CA SER A 63 3.40 -1.71 -3.00
C SER A 63 2.25 -0.97 -3.69
N ASP A 64 2.55 -0.07 -4.61
CA ASP A 64 1.56 0.64 -5.41
C ASP A 64 0.74 -0.31 -6.30
N ARG A 65 1.42 -1.20 -7.02
CA ARG A 65 0.77 -2.18 -7.90
C ARG A 65 -0.06 -3.19 -7.12
N ILE A 66 0.46 -3.63 -5.97
CA ILE A 66 -0.25 -4.55 -5.09
C ILE A 66 -1.51 -3.89 -4.54
N ALA A 67 -1.42 -2.66 -4.01
CA ALA A 67 -2.55 -1.93 -3.48
C ALA A 67 -3.64 -1.68 -4.55
N LEU A 68 -3.24 -1.25 -5.76
CA LEU A 68 -4.14 -1.03 -6.89
C LEU A 68 -4.81 -2.34 -7.35
N SER A 69 -4.03 -3.42 -7.49
CA SER A 69 -4.55 -4.72 -7.91
C SER A 69 -5.54 -5.29 -6.90
N MET A 70 -5.23 -5.19 -5.62
CA MET A 70 -6.10 -5.71 -4.55
C MET A 70 -7.42 -4.95 -4.42
N SER A 71 -7.41 -3.66 -4.73
CA SER A 71 -8.62 -2.83 -4.75
C SER A 71 -9.41 -2.94 -6.05
N GLY A 72 -8.96 -3.72 -7.03
CA GLY A 72 -9.58 -3.82 -8.34
C GLY A 72 -9.51 -2.52 -9.14
N ALA A 73 -8.51 -1.68 -8.86
CA ALA A 73 -8.33 -0.40 -9.53
C ALA A 73 -7.90 -0.59 -10.99
N VAL A 74 -8.55 0.11 -11.89
CA VAL A 74 -8.21 0.16 -13.31
C VAL A 74 -7.80 1.59 -13.70
N PRO A 75 -6.89 1.77 -14.69
CA PRO A 75 -6.55 3.11 -15.17
C PRO A 75 -7.80 3.89 -15.55
N ALA A 76 -7.92 5.12 -15.06
CA ALA A 76 -9.04 5.97 -15.37
C ALA A 76 -8.97 6.44 -16.83
N ASP A 77 -10.00 6.12 -17.63
CA ASP A 77 -10.11 6.63 -19.00
C ASP A 77 -10.17 8.16 -19.00
N ALA A 78 -9.31 8.80 -19.78
CA ALA A 78 -9.13 10.25 -19.75
C ALA A 78 -10.34 11.04 -20.29
N GLN A 79 -11.17 10.42 -21.14
CA GLN A 79 -12.37 11.06 -21.66
C GLN A 79 -13.54 10.88 -20.70
N LYS A 80 -13.75 9.65 -20.23
CA LYS A 80 -14.83 9.29 -19.30
C LYS A 80 -14.70 9.98 -17.93
N TYR A 81 -13.45 10.10 -17.43
CA TYR A 81 -13.14 10.68 -16.12
C TYR A 81 -12.31 11.96 -16.25
N SER A 82 -12.63 12.78 -17.27
CA SER A 82 -11.90 14.03 -17.57
C SER A 82 -11.85 14.98 -16.36
N GLU A 83 -12.96 15.12 -15.65
CA GLU A 83 -13.02 15.97 -14.46
C GLU A 83 -12.05 15.52 -13.35
N LEU A 84 -11.97 14.22 -13.07
CA LEU A 84 -11.00 13.68 -12.10
C LEU A 84 -9.56 13.96 -12.54
N HIS A 85 -9.25 13.76 -13.84
CA HIS A 85 -7.94 14.03 -14.40
C HIS A 85 -7.56 15.52 -14.33
N GLU A 86 -8.52 16.44 -14.56
CA GLU A 86 -8.32 17.88 -14.46
C GLU A 86 -8.06 18.31 -13.01
N ILE A 87 -8.85 17.82 -12.06
CA ILE A 87 -8.68 18.11 -10.63
C ILE A 87 -7.29 17.66 -10.17
N VAL A 88 -6.92 16.41 -10.47
CA VAL A 88 -5.61 15.88 -10.09
C VAL A 88 -4.47 16.66 -10.73
N ALA A 89 -4.58 17.03 -12.00
CA ALA A 89 -3.56 17.83 -12.70
C ALA A 89 -3.41 19.24 -12.09
N SER A 90 -4.53 19.93 -11.84
CA SER A 90 -4.54 21.25 -11.22
C SER A 90 -3.92 21.25 -9.84
N LEU A 91 -4.32 20.30 -8.99
CA LEU A 91 -3.78 20.16 -7.63
C LEU A 91 -2.30 19.77 -7.63
N SER A 92 -1.89 18.89 -8.54
CA SER A 92 -0.47 18.51 -8.68
C SER A 92 0.40 19.71 -8.99
N SER A 93 -0.03 20.54 -9.94
CA SER A 93 0.66 21.81 -10.26
C SER A 93 0.71 22.76 -9.06
N LYS A 94 -0.42 22.93 -8.35
CA LYS A 94 -0.52 23.78 -7.16
C LYS A 94 0.41 23.34 -6.02
N TYR A 95 0.65 22.04 -5.89
CA TYR A 95 1.48 21.44 -4.83
C TYR A 95 2.93 21.21 -5.23
N ASP A 96 3.30 21.57 -6.46
CA ASP A 96 4.62 21.30 -7.04
C ASP A 96 4.98 19.80 -6.99
N LEU A 97 4.03 18.98 -7.46
CA LEU A 97 4.15 17.54 -7.56
C LEU A 97 4.05 17.08 -9.02
N PRO A 98 4.78 16.03 -9.42
CA PRO A 98 4.47 15.34 -10.66
C PRO A 98 3.03 14.78 -10.58
N LYS A 99 2.28 14.85 -11.68
CA LYS A 99 0.92 14.31 -11.73
C LYS A 99 0.97 12.81 -11.47
N PRO A 100 0.29 12.29 -10.42
CA PRO A 100 0.20 10.86 -10.17
C PRO A 100 -0.64 10.17 -11.25
N ALA A 101 -0.46 8.86 -11.41
CA ALA A 101 -1.35 8.05 -12.21
C ALA A 101 -2.75 8.01 -11.59
N VAL A 102 -3.79 8.09 -12.42
CA VAL A 102 -5.19 8.18 -11.97
C VAL A 102 -5.89 6.86 -12.25
N TYR A 103 -6.54 6.32 -11.22
CA TYR A 103 -7.26 5.05 -11.28
C TYR A 103 -8.70 5.21 -10.81
N VAL A 104 -9.56 4.31 -11.26
CA VAL A 104 -10.96 4.20 -10.81
C VAL A 104 -11.23 2.77 -10.37
N ILE A 105 -12.00 2.63 -9.30
CA ILE A 105 -12.44 1.36 -8.72
C ILE A 105 -13.95 1.26 -8.92
N ASN A 106 -14.41 0.16 -9.50
CA ASN A 106 -15.84 -0.08 -9.66
C ASN A 106 -16.43 -0.60 -8.35
N ASP A 107 -16.66 0.30 -7.41
CA ASP A 107 -17.24 0.03 -6.10
C ASP A 107 -18.26 1.13 -5.76
N PRO A 108 -19.50 0.77 -5.34
CA PRO A 108 -20.51 1.75 -4.90
C PRO A 108 -20.16 2.40 -3.55
N ALA A 109 -19.31 1.80 -2.71
CA ALA A 109 -18.88 2.39 -1.46
C ALA A 109 -17.94 3.58 -1.74
N PRO A 110 -18.23 4.80 -1.19
CA PRO A 110 -17.42 5.98 -1.46
C PRO A 110 -16.05 5.86 -0.78
N ASN A 111 -15.00 5.85 -1.57
CA ASN A 111 -13.63 5.80 -1.09
C ASN A 111 -12.65 6.41 -2.10
N ALA A 112 -11.52 6.92 -1.58
CA ALA A 112 -10.35 7.30 -2.37
C ALA A 112 -9.08 7.03 -1.58
N PHE A 113 -7.95 6.85 -2.26
CA PHE A 113 -6.65 6.73 -1.62
C PHE A 113 -5.52 7.11 -2.57
N ALA A 114 -4.40 7.51 -1.97
CA ALA A 114 -3.12 7.64 -2.66
C ALA A 114 -2.20 6.47 -2.28
N THR A 115 -1.41 6.00 -3.24
CA THR A 115 -0.42 4.94 -3.05
C THR A 115 0.85 5.23 -3.82
N GLY A 116 1.95 4.57 -3.46
CA GLY A 116 3.23 4.74 -4.15
C GLY A 116 4.42 4.76 -3.20
N ARG A 117 5.61 4.67 -3.77
CA ARG A 117 6.86 4.75 -2.99
C ARG A 117 7.43 6.18 -2.88
N ASN A 118 7.11 7.05 -3.83
CA ASN A 118 7.50 8.46 -3.86
C ASN A 118 6.61 9.24 -4.85
N ALA A 119 6.77 10.56 -4.93
CA ALA A 119 5.96 11.41 -5.79
C ALA A 119 6.04 11.05 -7.30
N GLN A 120 7.21 10.58 -7.78
CA GLN A 120 7.40 10.17 -9.19
C GLN A 120 6.74 8.82 -9.50
N HIS A 121 6.53 7.98 -8.48
CA HIS A 121 5.90 6.66 -8.59
C HIS A 121 4.73 6.63 -7.63
N SER A 122 3.73 7.46 -7.90
CA SER A 122 2.51 7.60 -7.13
C SER A 122 1.28 7.44 -8.00
N ALA A 123 0.22 6.99 -7.39
CA ALA A 123 -1.10 6.88 -7.99
C ALA A 123 -2.17 7.36 -7.00
N VAL A 124 -3.28 7.84 -7.54
CA VAL A 124 -4.51 8.11 -6.79
C VAL A 124 -5.64 7.28 -7.39
N ALA A 125 -6.48 6.73 -6.55
CA ALA A 125 -7.64 5.95 -6.95
C ALA A 125 -8.90 6.52 -6.28
N ALA A 126 -10.02 6.52 -7.03
CA ALA A 126 -11.33 6.89 -6.52
C ALA A 126 -12.36 5.84 -6.93
N THR A 127 -13.32 5.54 -6.06
CA THR A 127 -14.42 4.64 -6.39
C THR A 127 -15.50 5.32 -7.21
N THR A 128 -16.21 4.53 -8.01
CA THR A 128 -17.38 5.04 -8.77
C THR A 128 -18.45 5.62 -7.85
N GLY A 129 -18.60 5.05 -6.63
CA GLY A 129 -19.53 5.59 -5.63
C GLY A 129 -19.14 6.97 -5.14
N LEU A 130 -17.84 7.23 -4.90
CA LEU A 130 -17.35 8.56 -4.53
C LEU A 130 -17.59 9.57 -5.65
N LEU A 131 -17.25 9.22 -6.88
CA LEU A 131 -17.39 10.07 -8.06
C LEU A 131 -18.86 10.40 -8.37
N ALA A 132 -19.78 9.50 -8.04
CA ALA A 132 -21.22 9.74 -8.21
C ALA A 132 -21.83 10.59 -7.09
N MET A 133 -21.23 10.58 -5.90
CA MET A 133 -21.76 11.24 -4.71
C MET A 133 -21.31 12.69 -4.59
N LEU A 134 -20.07 13.00 -4.96
CA LEU A 134 -19.46 14.31 -4.72
C LEU A 134 -19.59 15.25 -5.92
N ASN A 135 -19.86 16.52 -5.64
CA ASN A 135 -19.67 17.57 -6.63
C ASN A 135 -18.19 17.91 -6.83
N ARG A 136 -17.88 18.69 -7.88
CA ARG A 136 -16.50 19.04 -8.26
C ARG A 136 -15.69 19.63 -7.10
N GLY A 137 -16.28 20.54 -6.31
CA GLY A 137 -15.55 21.19 -5.20
C GLY A 137 -15.27 20.22 -4.05
N GLU A 138 -16.20 19.34 -3.75
CA GLU A 138 -16.04 18.29 -2.74
C GLU A 138 -14.99 17.25 -3.19
N LEU A 139 -15.02 16.83 -4.45
CA LEU A 139 -14.04 15.93 -5.04
C LEU A 139 -12.64 16.56 -5.06
N GLU A 140 -12.52 17.87 -5.36
CA GLU A 140 -11.27 18.60 -5.26
C GLU A 140 -10.73 18.56 -3.82
N GLY A 141 -11.58 18.72 -2.81
CA GLY A 141 -11.20 18.62 -1.40
C GLY A 141 -10.63 17.24 -1.04
N VAL A 142 -11.30 16.17 -1.46
CA VAL A 142 -10.82 14.78 -1.25
C VAL A 142 -9.49 14.54 -1.97
N MET A 143 -9.39 14.90 -3.25
CA MET A 143 -8.15 14.73 -4.01
C MET A 143 -7.00 15.58 -3.45
N ALA A 144 -7.28 16.77 -2.93
CA ALA A 144 -6.29 17.59 -2.26
C ALA A 144 -5.74 16.91 -0.98
N HIS A 145 -6.61 16.23 -0.24
CA HIS A 145 -6.22 15.43 0.92
C HIS A 145 -5.29 14.28 0.49
N GLU A 146 -5.66 13.50 -0.52
CA GLU A 146 -4.85 12.39 -1.03
C GLU A 146 -3.50 12.85 -1.58
N LEU A 147 -3.46 13.96 -2.34
CA LEU A 147 -2.20 14.52 -2.83
C LEU A 147 -1.31 15.06 -1.70
N SER A 148 -1.89 15.46 -0.57
CA SER A 148 -1.10 15.87 0.60
C SER A 148 -0.27 14.72 1.17
N HIS A 149 -0.77 13.49 1.12
CA HIS A 149 -0.04 12.27 1.50
C HIS A 149 1.18 12.04 0.59
N ILE A 150 1.04 12.26 -0.72
CA ILE A 150 2.17 12.21 -1.67
C ILE A 150 3.22 13.27 -1.30
N LYS A 151 2.78 14.50 -1.04
CA LYS A 151 3.66 15.61 -0.68
C LYS A 151 4.41 15.38 0.64
N ASN A 152 3.76 14.77 1.61
CA ASN A 152 4.31 14.50 2.95
C ASN A 152 5.15 13.21 3.00
N LYS A 153 5.21 12.43 1.90
CA LYS A 153 5.94 11.15 1.79
C LYS A 153 5.46 10.09 2.79
N ASP A 154 4.19 10.08 3.13
CA ASP A 154 3.58 9.03 3.98
C ASP A 154 2.88 7.94 3.18
N ILE A 155 2.70 8.12 1.86
CA ILE A 155 2.12 7.11 0.96
C ILE A 155 2.86 5.76 1.02
N LEU A 156 4.19 5.77 1.20
CA LEU A 156 4.96 4.53 1.30
C LEU A 156 4.58 3.72 2.54
N ILE A 157 4.45 4.39 3.69
CA ILE A 157 4.03 3.72 4.95
C ILE A 157 2.67 3.09 4.75
N MET A 158 1.70 3.84 4.22
CA MET A 158 0.34 3.37 3.98
C MET A 158 0.34 2.16 3.03
N SER A 159 1.09 2.25 1.93
CA SER A 159 1.21 1.17 0.94
C SER A 159 1.84 -0.08 1.55
N VAL A 160 2.91 0.05 2.34
CA VAL A 160 3.56 -1.07 3.03
C VAL A 160 2.60 -1.73 4.02
N VAL A 161 1.84 -0.96 4.79
CA VAL A 161 0.84 -1.49 5.74
C VAL A 161 -0.23 -2.31 5.01
N VAL A 162 -0.73 -1.84 3.87
CA VAL A 162 -1.70 -2.57 3.05
C VAL A 162 -1.13 -3.91 2.57
N VAL A 163 0.10 -3.91 2.03
CA VAL A 163 0.77 -5.14 1.58
C VAL A 163 0.94 -6.12 2.73
N MET A 164 1.31 -5.63 3.91
CA MET A 164 1.45 -6.49 5.10
C MET A 164 0.16 -7.11 5.57
N ALA A 165 -0.91 -6.31 5.66
CA ALA A 165 -2.23 -6.80 6.03
C ALA A 165 -2.68 -7.91 5.09
N SER A 166 -2.35 -7.78 3.79
CA SER A 166 -2.65 -8.78 2.76
C SER A 166 -1.89 -10.07 2.95
N VAL A 167 -0.59 -9.98 3.23
CA VAL A 167 0.26 -11.15 3.51
C VAL A 167 -0.24 -11.89 4.75
N LEU A 168 -0.55 -11.17 5.83
CA LEU A 168 -1.10 -11.77 7.05
C LEU A 168 -2.45 -12.44 6.81
N SER A 169 -3.34 -11.81 6.03
CA SER A 169 -4.62 -12.40 5.65
C SER A 169 -4.45 -13.67 4.81
N ALA A 170 -3.51 -13.66 3.85
CA ALA A 170 -3.20 -14.84 3.04
C ALA A 170 -2.64 -15.99 3.89
N LEU A 171 -1.75 -15.70 4.84
CA LEU A 171 -1.21 -16.69 5.78
C LEU A 171 -2.30 -17.26 6.70
N ALA A 172 -3.19 -16.44 7.23
CA ALA A 172 -4.30 -16.87 8.05
C ALA A 172 -5.25 -17.81 7.27
N ASN A 173 -5.59 -17.44 6.03
CA ASN A 173 -6.40 -18.26 5.14
C ASN A 173 -5.72 -19.59 4.82
N PHE A 174 -4.41 -19.57 4.53
CA PHE A 174 -3.65 -20.80 4.30
C PHE A 174 -3.65 -21.72 5.52
N ALA A 175 -3.42 -21.18 6.72
CA ALA A 175 -3.43 -21.94 7.97
C ALA A 175 -4.80 -22.57 8.24
N MET A 176 -5.90 -21.84 8.02
CA MET A 176 -7.26 -22.37 8.13
C MET A 176 -7.50 -23.53 7.14
N HIS A 177 -7.12 -23.36 5.87
CA HIS A 177 -7.29 -24.44 4.87
C HIS A 177 -6.44 -25.66 5.18
N ALA A 178 -5.20 -25.49 5.65
CA ALA A 178 -4.32 -26.59 6.04
C ALA A 178 -4.90 -27.39 7.22
N SER A 179 -5.52 -26.71 8.18
CA SER A 179 -6.18 -27.36 9.33
C SER A 179 -7.38 -28.22 8.89
N PHE A 180 -8.20 -27.75 7.94
CA PHE A 180 -9.33 -28.51 7.41
C PHE A 180 -8.91 -29.74 6.60
N VAL A 181 -7.77 -29.68 5.89
CA VAL A 181 -7.25 -30.82 5.11
C VAL A 181 -6.63 -31.89 6.02
N GLY A 182 -6.03 -31.47 7.16
CA GLY A 182 -5.48 -32.39 8.17
C GLY A 182 -6.55 -33.25 8.84
N ASP A 183 -7.66 -32.67 9.24
CA ASP A 183 -8.76 -33.34 9.94
C ASP A 183 -9.49 -34.42 9.08
N ASN A 184 -9.44 -34.30 7.76
CA ASN A 184 -10.02 -35.26 6.84
C ASN A 184 -9.11 -36.47 6.51
N ARG A 185 -7.89 -36.56 7.02
CA ARG A 185 -6.99 -37.69 6.80
C ARG A 185 -7.05 -38.74 7.92
N ASP A 186 -7.67 -38.42 9.04
CA ASP A 186 -7.80 -39.28 10.20
C ASP A 186 -9.19 -39.96 10.30
N LYS A 187 -9.99 -39.93 9.22
CA LYS A 187 -11.27 -40.66 9.06
C LYS A 187 -11.17 -41.62 7.90
#